data_ec3a648eb3ba0eeca2a713f2738301e6
#
_entry.id   ec3a648eb3ba0eeca2a713f2738301e6
#
_cell.length_a   1.000
_cell.length_b   1.000
_cell.length_c   1.000
_cell.angle_alpha   90.00
_cell.angle_beta   90.00
_cell.angle_gamma   90.00
#
_symmetry.space_group_name_H-M   'P 1'
#
loop_
_entity.id
_entity.type
_entity.pdbx_description
1 polymer ?
#
loop_
_entity_poly.entity_id
_entity_poly.type
_entity_poly.pdbx_seq_one_letter_code
_entity_poly.pdbx_strand_id
1 'polypeptide(L)'
;MSKIKTIGILTSGGDAPGMNAAIRAVTRAGIYNGFDIKGVYRGYDGLIKGEVKAFTTENVSGIITRGGTILKTARSKEFMTIEGMQKAYETCQKEKIDALVVIGGNGSLTGARNFGMEFDFPCIGLPGTIDNDLYGTDSTIGYDTTMNTIMECVDRIRDTANSHERIFFVEVMGRDAGFLAQNSAIACGAEAAIIPEEMTEVDQLAQFMGRGIRKSKKSCIVIVSESPKCGALYYAERVKKEFPEFDVRVSILGHLQRGGSPSAHDRILASRTGVGAIEAIKQGQRNVMVGVRNNEVVYVPFSECIRTDKPFNKKLIKVLDELSI
;
A
#
# COMPACT_ATOMS: atom_id res chain seq x y z
N MET A 1 32.09 -13.21 -6.48
CA MET A 1 30.69 -12.94 -6.86
C MET A 1 30.65 -12.57 -8.32
N SER A 2 29.82 -13.22 -9.15
CA SER A 2 29.61 -12.79 -10.54
C SER A 2 29.06 -11.37 -10.54
N LYS A 3 29.57 -10.55 -11.44
CA LYS A 3 29.15 -9.15 -11.55
C LYS A 3 27.70 -9.11 -12.07
N ILE A 4 26.75 -8.57 -11.29
CA ILE A 4 25.36 -8.35 -11.73
C ILE A 4 25.38 -7.50 -12.99
N LYS A 5 24.68 -7.96 -14.04
CA LYS A 5 24.55 -7.26 -15.32
C LYS A 5 23.10 -6.98 -15.67
N THR A 6 22.23 -7.93 -15.39
CA THR A 6 20.81 -7.84 -15.76
C THR A 6 19.92 -7.84 -14.53
N ILE A 7 19.00 -6.87 -14.45
CA ILE A 7 18.04 -6.73 -13.35
C ILE A 7 16.62 -6.98 -13.87
N GLY A 8 15.91 -7.92 -13.25
CA GLY A 8 14.49 -8.13 -13.47
C GLY A 8 13.66 -7.23 -12.56
N ILE A 9 12.60 -6.63 -13.09
CA ILE A 9 11.65 -5.81 -12.33
C ILE A 9 10.28 -6.46 -12.40
N LEU A 10 9.63 -6.65 -11.27
CA LEU A 10 8.25 -7.10 -11.22
C LEU A 10 7.41 -6.32 -10.20
N THR A 11 6.10 -6.27 -10.44
CA THR A 11 5.09 -5.83 -9.48
C THR A 11 4.27 -7.03 -9.03
N SER A 12 3.99 -7.14 -7.74
CA SER A 12 3.28 -8.27 -7.17
C SER A 12 2.31 -7.83 -6.07
N GLY A 13 1.24 -8.58 -5.88
CA GLY A 13 0.20 -8.29 -4.90
C GLY A 13 -0.87 -7.35 -5.45
N GLY A 14 -1.46 -6.51 -4.60
CA GLY A 14 -2.37 -5.46 -5.03
C GLY A 14 -1.63 -4.31 -5.70
N ASP A 15 -2.24 -3.72 -6.71
CA ASP A 15 -1.70 -2.51 -7.32
C ASP A 15 -1.84 -1.30 -6.39
N ALA A 16 -0.94 -0.35 -6.59
CA ALA A 16 -0.93 0.91 -5.85
C ALA A 16 -0.50 2.06 -6.79
N PRO A 17 -1.13 3.25 -6.67
CA PRO A 17 -0.73 4.41 -7.47
C PRO A 17 0.73 4.79 -7.14
N GLY A 18 1.57 4.90 -8.17
CA GLY A 18 3.01 5.11 -8.02
C GLY A 18 3.88 3.89 -8.37
N MET A 19 3.32 2.68 -8.52
CA MET A 19 4.10 1.53 -9.00
C MET A 19 4.75 1.80 -10.35
N ASN A 20 4.05 2.47 -11.27
CA ASN A 20 4.62 2.86 -12.57
C ASN A 20 5.78 3.85 -12.42
N ALA A 21 5.71 4.78 -11.48
CA ALA A 21 6.81 5.70 -11.18
C ALA A 21 8.04 4.94 -10.64
N ALA A 22 7.83 3.90 -9.80
CA ALA A 22 8.89 3.04 -9.30
C ALA A 22 9.53 2.20 -10.43
N ILE A 23 8.72 1.57 -11.29
CA ILE A 23 9.21 0.83 -12.47
C ILE A 23 10.08 1.76 -13.35
N ARG A 24 9.59 2.97 -13.60
CA ARG A 24 10.32 3.98 -14.37
C ARG A 24 11.65 4.34 -13.73
N ALA A 25 11.66 4.56 -12.42
CA ALA A 25 12.85 4.96 -11.68
C ALA A 25 13.92 3.86 -11.71
N VAL A 26 13.55 2.61 -11.40
CA VAL A 26 14.46 1.45 -11.45
C VAL A 26 15.00 1.27 -12.86
N THR A 27 14.14 1.33 -13.89
CA THR A 27 14.56 1.15 -15.29
C THR A 27 15.57 2.21 -15.70
N ARG A 28 15.25 3.49 -15.47
CA ARG A 28 16.13 4.58 -15.89
C ARG A 28 17.44 4.62 -15.11
N ALA A 29 17.38 4.46 -13.78
CA ALA A 29 18.58 4.41 -12.94
C ALA A 29 19.45 3.20 -13.28
N GLY A 30 18.86 2.04 -13.56
CA GLY A 30 19.59 0.85 -13.96
C GLY A 30 20.32 1.05 -15.28
N ILE A 31 19.65 1.52 -16.32
CA ILE A 31 20.26 1.81 -17.63
C ILE A 31 21.37 2.87 -17.49
N TYR A 32 21.12 3.94 -16.72
CA TYR A 32 22.13 4.98 -16.46
C TYR A 32 23.40 4.41 -15.81
N ASN A 33 23.28 3.38 -14.97
CA ASN A 33 24.40 2.71 -14.32
C ASN A 33 24.95 1.50 -15.12
N GLY A 34 24.51 1.30 -16.38
CA GLY A 34 25.03 0.27 -17.27
C GLY A 34 24.46 -1.13 -17.06
N PHE A 35 23.30 -1.26 -16.40
CA PHE A 35 22.57 -2.52 -16.28
C PHE A 35 21.60 -2.74 -17.43
N ASP A 36 21.46 -3.99 -17.84
CA ASP A 36 20.34 -4.43 -18.65
C ASP A 36 19.09 -4.60 -17.79
N ILE A 37 17.96 -4.09 -18.26
CA ILE A 37 16.71 -4.15 -17.50
C ILE A 37 15.69 -5.03 -18.20
N LYS A 38 15.03 -5.90 -17.44
CA LYS A 38 13.96 -6.77 -17.91
C LYS A 38 12.70 -6.57 -17.08
N GLY A 39 11.59 -6.27 -17.74
CA GLY A 39 10.27 -6.25 -17.10
C GLY A 39 9.65 -7.64 -17.08
N VAL A 40 9.25 -8.11 -15.91
CA VAL A 40 8.53 -9.38 -15.72
C VAL A 40 7.05 -9.06 -15.57
N TYR A 41 6.23 -9.53 -16.49
CA TYR A 41 4.80 -9.28 -16.48
C TYR A 41 4.08 -10.22 -15.51
N ARG A 42 2.99 -9.74 -14.90
CA ARG A 42 2.14 -10.49 -13.95
C ARG A 42 2.89 -11.06 -12.74
N GLY A 43 3.92 -10.36 -12.29
CA GLY A 43 4.64 -10.68 -11.06
C GLY A 43 5.26 -12.07 -11.05
N TYR A 44 5.16 -12.77 -9.93
CA TYR A 44 5.74 -14.10 -9.77
C TYR A 44 5.10 -15.17 -10.68
N ASP A 45 3.81 -15.03 -11.00
CA ASP A 45 3.15 -15.95 -11.93
C ASP A 45 3.79 -15.86 -13.33
N GLY A 46 4.03 -14.65 -13.80
CA GLY A 46 4.69 -14.45 -15.08
C GLY A 46 6.18 -14.80 -15.05
N LEU A 47 6.85 -14.67 -13.90
CA LEU A 47 8.22 -15.14 -13.76
C LEU A 47 8.32 -16.68 -13.94
N ILE A 48 7.39 -17.44 -13.34
CA ILE A 48 7.26 -18.88 -13.54
C ILE A 48 7.04 -19.23 -15.03
N LYS A 49 6.22 -18.45 -15.72
CA LYS A 49 5.82 -18.69 -17.11
C LYS A 49 6.79 -18.10 -18.14
N GLY A 50 7.84 -17.41 -17.73
CA GLY A 50 8.80 -16.78 -18.62
C GLY A 50 8.28 -15.54 -19.35
N GLU A 51 7.30 -14.80 -18.78
CA GLU A 51 6.74 -13.58 -19.37
C GLU A 51 7.67 -12.38 -19.14
N VAL A 52 8.82 -12.42 -19.75
CA VAL A 52 9.91 -11.46 -19.59
C VAL A 52 10.15 -10.69 -20.87
N LYS A 53 10.38 -9.38 -20.77
CA LYS A 53 10.75 -8.51 -21.91
C LYS A 53 11.90 -7.58 -21.52
N ALA A 54 12.83 -7.38 -22.45
CA ALA A 54 13.85 -6.34 -22.31
C ALA A 54 13.19 -4.95 -22.26
N PHE A 55 13.66 -4.10 -21.34
CA PHE A 55 13.18 -2.74 -21.17
C PHE A 55 14.24 -1.73 -21.59
N THR A 56 13.79 -0.72 -22.33
CA THR A 56 14.53 0.50 -22.65
C THR A 56 13.92 1.70 -21.94
N THR A 57 14.51 2.86 -22.08
CA THR A 57 13.93 4.11 -21.57
C THR A 57 12.59 4.47 -22.23
N GLU A 58 12.34 3.97 -23.43
CA GLU A 58 11.09 4.19 -24.19
C GLU A 58 9.91 3.45 -23.55
N ASN A 59 10.13 2.19 -23.08
CA ASN A 59 9.08 1.38 -22.44
C ASN A 59 8.50 2.04 -21.18
N VAL A 60 9.26 2.94 -20.55
CA VAL A 60 8.87 3.64 -19.34
C VAL A 60 8.64 5.14 -19.56
N SER A 61 8.54 5.57 -20.82
CA SER A 61 8.23 6.96 -21.16
C SER A 61 6.77 7.26 -20.84
N GLY A 62 6.51 8.44 -20.24
CA GLY A 62 5.15 8.91 -19.96
C GLY A 62 4.35 8.14 -18.91
N ILE A 63 4.94 7.16 -18.20
CA ILE A 63 4.20 6.33 -17.25
C ILE A 63 4.17 6.87 -15.82
N ILE A 64 4.95 7.91 -15.50
CA ILE A 64 5.05 8.46 -14.13
C ILE A 64 3.71 8.97 -13.59
N THR A 65 2.82 9.39 -14.48
CA THR A 65 1.48 9.93 -14.14
C THR A 65 0.39 8.85 -14.13
N ARG A 66 0.72 7.63 -14.56
CA ARG A 66 -0.27 6.57 -14.74
C ARG A 66 -0.44 5.76 -13.46
N GLY A 67 -1.71 5.61 -13.02
CA GLY A 67 -2.08 4.66 -11.96
C GLY A 67 -1.91 3.20 -12.40
N GLY A 68 -2.11 2.29 -11.46
CA GLY A 68 -1.91 0.86 -11.68
C GLY A 68 -0.45 0.50 -11.97
N THR A 69 -0.25 -0.60 -12.73
CA THR A 69 1.09 -1.07 -13.14
C THR A 69 1.11 -1.56 -14.58
N ILE A 70 2.07 -1.08 -15.37
CA ILE A 70 2.27 -1.52 -16.76
C ILE A 70 2.73 -2.98 -16.84
N LEU A 71 3.40 -3.48 -15.80
CA LEU A 71 3.84 -4.88 -15.71
C LEU A 71 2.70 -5.81 -15.32
N LYS A 72 1.51 -5.27 -14.96
CA LYS A 72 0.40 -6.04 -14.42
C LYS A 72 0.81 -6.77 -13.14
N THR A 73 -0.14 -7.34 -12.45
CA THR A 73 0.10 -8.13 -11.23
C THR A 73 -0.82 -9.33 -11.21
N ALA A 74 -0.39 -10.41 -10.58
CA ALA A 74 -1.19 -11.60 -10.32
C ALA A 74 -0.81 -12.21 -8.98
N ARG A 75 -1.77 -12.86 -8.33
CA ARG A 75 -1.50 -13.73 -7.19
C ARG A 75 -1.01 -15.06 -7.71
N SER A 76 0.12 -15.59 -7.22
CA SER A 76 0.64 -16.90 -7.58
C SER A 76 0.70 -17.80 -6.36
N LYS A 77 -0.21 -18.78 -6.30
CA LYS A 77 -0.12 -19.85 -5.29
C LYS A 77 1.04 -20.80 -5.59
N GLU A 78 1.34 -21.00 -6.87
CA GLU A 78 2.45 -21.86 -7.31
C GLU A 78 3.79 -21.34 -6.82
N PHE A 79 4.02 -20.02 -6.83
CA PHE A 79 5.27 -19.44 -6.32
C PHE A 79 5.47 -19.60 -4.80
N MET A 80 4.43 -20.01 -4.07
CA MET A 80 4.56 -20.31 -2.64
C MET A 80 5.16 -21.69 -2.38
N THR A 81 5.33 -22.53 -3.42
CA THR A 81 5.96 -23.85 -3.35
C THR A 81 7.41 -23.79 -3.83
N ILE A 82 8.23 -24.75 -3.38
CA ILE A 82 9.64 -24.85 -3.82
C ILE A 82 9.70 -25.12 -5.33
N GLU A 83 8.82 -25.97 -5.85
CA GLU A 83 8.75 -26.30 -7.28
C GLU A 83 8.42 -25.07 -8.14
N GLY A 84 7.51 -24.22 -7.68
CA GLY A 84 7.17 -22.98 -8.37
C GLY A 84 8.31 -21.98 -8.33
N MET A 85 8.99 -21.84 -7.19
CA MET A 85 10.19 -21.00 -7.08
C MET A 85 11.33 -21.55 -7.95
N GLN A 86 11.50 -22.87 -8.07
CA GLN A 86 12.50 -23.50 -8.94
C GLN A 86 12.27 -23.12 -10.42
N LYS A 87 11.02 -23.19 -10.92
CA LYS A 87 10.67 -22.76 -12.27
C LYS A 87 10.98 -21.28 -12.51
N ALA A 88 10.69 -20.45 -11.51
CA ALA A 88 11.01 -19.02 -11.57
C ALA A 88 12.53 -18.78 -11.64
N TYR A 89 13.31 -19.56 -10.87
CA TYR A 89 14.78 -19.50 -10.90
C TYR A 89 15.34 -19.96 -12.26
N GLU A 90 14.80 -21.02 -12.86
CA GLU A 90 15.16 -21.48 -14.21
C GLU A 90 14.87 -20.40 -15.26
N THR A 91 13.76 -19.67 -15.11
CA THR A 91 13.48 -18.48 -15.94
C THR A 91 14.52 -17.39 -15.75
N CYS A 92 14.93 -17.10 -14.51
CA CYS A 92 16.01 -16.13 -14.26
C CYS A 92 17.30 -16.55 -14.94
N GLN A 93 17.67 -17.82 -14.86
CA GLN A 93 18.88 -18.35 -15.53
C GLN A 93 18.78 -18.25 -17.05
N LYS A 94 17.66 -18.71 -17.65
CA LYS A 94 17.40 -18.64 -19.09
C LYS A 94 17.46 -17.22 -19.61
N GLU A 95 16.84 -16.29 -18.89
CA GLU A 95 16.77 -14.88 -19.23
C GLU A 95 17.99 -14.08 -18.74
N LYS A 96 19.00 -14.74 -18.13
CA LYS A 96 20.21 -14.14 -17.60
C LYS A 96 19.92 -12.98 -16.63
N ILE A 97 18.86 -13.11 -15.82
CA ILE A 97 18.55 -12.15 -14.75
C ILE A 97 19.42 -12.49 -13.54
N ASP A 98 20.21 -11.53 -13.09
CA ASP A 98 21.17 -11.70 -11.98
C ASP A 98 20.62 -11.18 -10.63
N ALA A 99 19.61 -10.30 -10.67
CA ALA A 99 18.95 -9.76 -9.50
C ALA A 99 17.49 -9.40 -9.79
N LEU A 100 16.62 -9.42 -8.77
CA LEU A 100 15.23 -8.99 -8.89
C LEU A 100 14.98 -7.71 -8.06
N VAL A 101 14.25 -6.76 -8.65
CA VAL A 101 13.58 -5.68 -7.93
C VAL A 101 12.09 -5.98 -7.89
N VAL A 102 11.56 -6.16 -6.69
CA VAL A 102 10.18 -6.53 -6.41
C VAL A 102 9.43 -5.36 -5.81
N ILE A 103 8.41 -4.87 -6.51
CA ILE A 103 7.57 -3.76 -6.06
C ILE A 103 6.25 -4.34 -5.55
N GLY A 104 5.98 -4.21 -4.25
CA GLY A 104 4.75 -4.76 -3.67
C GLY A 104 4.69 -4.65 -2.15
N GLY A 105 3.65 -5.20 -1.56
CA GLY A 105 3.41 -5.22 -0.12
C GLY A 105 4.04 -6.44 0.56
N ASN A 106 3.64 -6.68 1.80
CA ASN A 106 4.17 -7.68 2.74
C ASN A 106 4.29 -9.08 2.11
N GLY A 107 3.22 -9.59 1.47
CA GLY A 107 3.25 -10.91 0.82
C GLY A 107 4.25 -10.99 -0.34
N SER A 108 4.43 -9.91 -1.10
CA SER A 108 5.39 -9.84 -2.21
C SER A 108 6.83 -9.85 -1.73
N LEU A 109 7.13 -9.12 -0.64
CA LEU A 109 8.45 -9.10 -0.02
C LEU A 109 8.76 -10.44 0.67
N THR A 110 7.74 -11.10 1.23
CA THR A 110 7.89 -12.48 1.75
C THR A 110 8.30 -13.44 0.64
N GLY A 111 7.65 -13.37 -0.53
CA GLY A 111 8.04 -14.15 -1.69
C GLY A 111 9.46 -13.87 -2.14
N ALA A 112 9.86 -12.59 -2.22
CA ALA A 112 11.22 -12.19 -2.58
C ALA A 112 12.26 -12.72 -1.58
N ARG A 113 11.97 -12.64 -0.27
CA ARG A 113 12.82 -13.18 0.78
C ARG A 113 13.01 -14.68 0.64
N ASN A 114 11.91 -15.43 0.51
CA ASN A 114 11.99 -16.89 0.41
C ASN A 114 12.77 -17.32 -0.83
N PHE A 115 12.50 -16.71 -1.98
CA PHE A 115 13.23 -16.97 -3.22
C PHE A 115 14.72 -16.61 -3.09
N GLY A 116 15.03 -15.45 -2.50
CA GLY A 116 16.41 -15.03 -2.31
C GLY A 116 17.20 -15.92 -1.35
N MET A 117 16.53 -16.51 -0.34
CA MET A 117 17.17 -17.46 0.59
C MET A 117 17.35 -18.84 -0.02
N GLU A 118 16.34 -19.35 -0.76
CA GLU A 118 16.38 -20.70 -1.34
C GLU A 118 17.46 -20.83 -2.42
N PHE A 119 17.60 -19.81 -3.28
CA PHE A 119 18.50 -19.87 -4.44
C PHE A 119 19.74 -18.97 -4.30
N ASP A 120 20.01 -18.42 -3.13
CA ASP A 120 21.07 -17.41 -2.93
C ASP A 120 20.99 -16.27 -3.97
N PHE A 121 19.76 -15.84 -4.28
CA PHE A 121 19.46 -14.89 -5.37
C PHE A 121 19.27 -13.47 -4.84
N PRO A 122 19.94 -12.44 -5.40
CA PRO A 122 19.78 -11.07 -4.95
C PRO A 122 18.37 -10.53 -5.22
N CYS A 123 17.65 -10.17 -4.16
CA CYS A 123 16.33 -9.54 -4.25
C CYS A 123 16.33 -8.20 -3.50
N ILE A 124 15.81 -7.16 -4.14
CA ILE A 124 15.59 -5.83 -3.54
C ILE A 124 14.10 -5.53 -3.60
N GLY A 125 13.52 -5.12 -2.47
CA GLY A 125 12.10 -4.78 -2.36
C GLY A 125 11.84 -3.29 -2.41
N LEU A 126 10.73 -2.88 -3.03
CA LEU A 126 10.19 -1.53 -2.92
C LEU A 126 8.79 -1.61 -2.30
N PRO A 127 8.47 -0.77 -1.30
CA PRO A 127 7.23 -0.83 -0.54
C PRO A 127 6.04 -0.28 -1.35
N GLY A 128 5.48 -1.08 -2.25
CA GLY A 128 4.34 -0.75 -3.10
C GLY A 128 3.03 -1.30 -2.53
N THR A 129 2.39 -0.56 -1.64
CA THR A 129 1.09 -0.88 -1.03
C THR A 129 0.42 0.38 -0.51
N ILE A 130 -0.91 0.42 -0.56
CA ILE A 130 -1.70 1.52 0.00
C ILE A 130 -1.90 1.40 1.52
N ASP A 131 -1.67 0.23 2.10
CA ASP A 131 -2.01 -0.09 3.49
C ASP A 131 -1.05 0.56 4.52
N ASN A 132 0.13 0.99 4.06
CA ASN A 132 1.20 1.60 4.88
C ASN A 132 1.64 0.77 6.08
N ASP A 133 1.55 -0.55 5.97
CA ASP A 133 1.77 -1.54 7.03
C ASP A 133 3.20 -2.10 7.11
N LEU A 134 4.09 -1.70 6.20
CA LEU A 134 5.47 -2.21 6.16
C LEU A 134 6.37 -1.49 7.17
N TYR A 135 7.01 -2.28 8.04
CA TYR A 135 8.00 -1.77 8.99
C TYR A 135 9.26 -1.26 8.26
N GLY A 136 9.88 -0.22 8.82
CA GLY A 136 11.15 0.31 8.30
C GLY A 136 11.02 1.41 7.25
N THR A 137 9.81 1.83 6.90
CA THR A 137 9.56 3.02 6.07
C THR A 137 8.48 3.90 6.68
N ASP A 138 8.61 5.21 6.55
CA ASP A 138 7.60 6.16 7.03
C ASP A 138 6.33 6.08 6.19
N SER A 139 6.48 5.95 4.86
CA SER A 139 5.38 5.85 3.92
C SER A 139 5.64 4.77 2.88
N THR A 140 4.58 4.14 2.39
CA THR A 140 4.59 3.21 1.27
C THR A 140 4.08 3.88 0.00
N ILE A 141 4.55 3.42 -1.16
CA ILE A 141 4.15 3.94 -2.47
C ILE A 141 2.68 3.65 -2.70
N GLY A 142 1.89 4.69 -2.90
CA GLY A 142 0.44 4.64 -3.12
C GLY A 142 -0.39 5.07 -1.91
N TYR A 143 0.19 5.14 -0.73
CA TYR A 143 -0.52 5.52 0.49
C TYR A 143 -1.03 6.96 0.43
N ASP A 144 -0.17 7.93 0.07
CA ASP A 144 -0.54 9.35 0.01
C ASP A 144 -1.62 9.62 -1.05
N THR A 145 -1.52 9.01 -2.22
CA THR A 145 -2.57 9.10 -3.25
C THR A 145 -3.90 8.55 -2.75
N THR A 146 -3.87 7.42 -2.04
CA THR A 146 -5.07 6.81 -1.46
C THR A 146 -5.69 7.73 -0.41
N MET A 147 -4.88 8.36 0.44
CA MET A 147 -5.36 9.36 1.40
C MET A 147 -6.07 10.51 0.71
N ASN A 148 -5.51 11.06 -0.37
CA ASN A 148 -6.15 12.12 -1.15
C ASN A 148 -7.48 11.68 -1.78
N THR A 149 -7.54 10.44 -2.29
CA THR A 149 -8.79 9.86 -2.83
C THR A 149 -9.86 9.72 -1.75
N ILE A 150 -9.49 9.25 -0.55
CA ILE A 150 -10.42 9.13 0.58
C ILE A 150 -10.93 10.52 0.96
N MET A 151 -10.06 11.52 1.11
CA MET A 151 -10.45 12.90 1.45
C MET A 151 -11.46 13.45 0.45
N GLU A 152 -11.17 13.35 -0.85
CA GLU A 152 -12.10 13.82 -1.90
C GLU A 152 -13.48 13.15 -1.81
N CYS A 153 -13.52 11.84 -1.56
CA CYS A 153 -14.77 11.11 -1.40
C CYS A 153 -15.53 11.53 -0.14
N VAL A 154 -14.83 11.68 0.99
CA VAL A 154 -15.44 12.04 2.27
C VAL A 154 -15.97 13.48 2.24
N ASP A 155 -15.26 14.42 1.61
CA ASP A 155 -15.71 15.80 1.45
C ASP A 155 -17.05 15.85 0.69
N ARG A 156 -17.18 15.09 -0.39
CA ARG A 156 -18.45 14.96 -1.14
C ARG A 156 -19.57 14.30 -0.31
N ILE A 157 -19.23 13.32 0.52
CA ILE A 157 -20.19 12.66 1.43
C ILE A 157 -20.62 13.66 2.51
N ARG A 158 -19.73 14.51 3.00
CA ARG A 158 -20.02 15.53 4.01
C ARG A 158 -21.05 16.54 3.53
N ASP A 159 -21.02 16.94 2.26
CA ASP A 159 -21.99 17.87 1.70
C ASP A 159 -23.42 17.32 1.81
N THR A 160 -23.61 16.04 1.46
CA THR A 160 -24.93 15.41 1.58
C THR A 160 -25.28 15.05 3.02
N ALA A 161 -24.31 14.69 3.86
CA ALA A 161 -24.51 14.44 5.28
C ALA A 161 -25.07 15.69 5.99
N ASN A 162 -24.50 16.84 5.72
CA ASN A 162 -24.94 18.12 6.28
C ASN A 162 -26.34 18.51 5.78
N SER A 163 -26.63 18.28 4.49
CA SER A 163 -27.92 18.65 3.90
C SER A 163 -29.10 17.88 4.48
N HIS A 164 -28.86 16.68 5.03
CA HIS A 164 -29.92 15.77 5.48
C HIS A 164 -29.81 15.37 6.96
N GLU A 165 -28.90 15.93 7.71
CA GLU A 165 -28.68 15.62 9.13
C GLU A 165 -28.41 14.11 9.37
N ARG A 166 -27.51 13.52 8.54
CA ARG A 166 -27.26 12.07 8.50
C ARG A 166 -25.95 11.67 9.14
N ILE A 167 -25.91 10.43 9.62
CA ILE A 167 -24.68 9.76 10.06
C ILE A 167 -24.19 8.87 8.92
N PHE A 168 -22.94 9.05 8.50
CA PHE A 168 -22.30 8.21 7.50
C PHE A 168 -21.17 7.38 8.11
N PHE A 169 -21.25 6.06 7.91
CA PHE A 169 -20.14 5.14 8.08
C PHE A 169 -19.45 4.98 6.74
N VAL A 170 -18.19 5.44 6.64
CA VAL A 170 -17.41 5.39 5.42
C VAL A 170 -16.32 4.32 5.57
N GLU A 171 -16.44 3.22 4.83
CA GLU A 171 -15.47 2.13 4.86
C GLU A 171 -14.30 2.42 3.93
N VAL A 172 -13.09 2.29 4.48
CA VAL A 172 -11.83 2.44 3.77
C VAL A 172 -11.02 1.15 3.82
N MET A 173 -10.17 0.92 2.83
CA MET A 173 -9.25 -0.22 2.79
C MET A 173 -8.23 -0.13 3.93
N GLY A 174 -7.32 -1.09 4.01
CA GLY A 174 -6.25 -1.16 5.02
C GLY A 174 -6.01 -2.56 5.55
N ARG A 175 -6.88 -3.53 5.23
CA ARG A 175 -6.85 -4.91 5.73
C ARG A 175 -6.84 -4.97 7.25
N ASP A 176 -5.71 -5.53 7.79
CA ASP A 176 -5.49 -5.73 9.21
C ASP A 176 -4.81 -4.51 9.88
N ALA A 177 -4.67 -3.38 9.14
CA ALA A 177 -4.00 -2.16 9.61
C ALA A 177 -4.92 -0.93 9.47
N GLY A 178 -5.06 -0.18 10.55
CA GLY A 178 -5.93 1.00 10.63
C GLY A 178 -5.29 2.32 10.18
N PHE A 179 -4.12 2.31 9.53
CA PHE A 179 -3.40 3.54 9.15
C PHE A 179 -4.21 4.44 8.22
N LEU A 180 -4.88 3.86 7.21
CA LEU A 180 -5.75 4.63 6.31
C LEU A 180 -6.93 5.22 7.07
N ALA A 181 -7.62 4.41 7.89
CA ALA A 181 -8.79 4.87 8.62
C ALA A 181 -8.44 5.96 9.65
N GLN A 182 -7.38 5.78 10.44
CA GLN A 182 -6.95 6.75 11.44
C GLN A 182 -6.57 8.08 10.81
N ASN A 183 -5.68 8.04 9.81
CA ASN A 183 -5.15 9.27 9.23
C ASN A 183 -6.19 10.00 8.37
N SER A 184 -7.04 9.26 7.64
CA SER A 184 -8.13 9.90 6.88
C SER A 184 -9.20 10.48 7.79
N ALA A 185 -9.51 9.87 8.93
CA ALA A 185 -10.44 10.44 9.91
C ALA A 185 -9.96 11.81 10.42
N ILE A 186 -8.67 11.92 10.75
CA ILE A 186 -8.07 13.19 11.16
C ILE A 186 -8.10 14.20 10.00
N ALA A 187 -7.65 13.79 8.81
CA ALA A 187 -7.54 14.67 7.65
C ALA A 187 -8.89 15.18 7.16
N CYS A 188 -9.95 14.39 7.31
CA CYS A 188 -11.32 14.78 6.93
C CYS A 188 -12.10 15.42 8.08
N GLY A 189 -11.55 15.55 9.29
CA GLY A 189 -12.30 16.02 10.46
C GLY A 189 -13.53 15.14 10.76
N ALA A 190 -13.35 13.82 10.69
CA ALA A 190 -14.39 12.87 11.07
C ALA A 190 -14.57 12.83 12.59
N GLU A 191 -15.76 12.44 13.03
CA GLU A 191 -16.09 12.38 14.45
C GLU A 191 -15.50 11.15 15.14
N ALA A 192 -15.22 10.06 14.38
CA ALA A 192 -14.57 8.85 14.90
C ALA A 192 -13.86 8.05 13.81
N ALA A 193 -12.90 7.21 14.23
CA ALA A 193 -12.30 6.15 13.41
C ALA A 193 -12.48 4.80 14.12
N ILE A 194 -12.91 3.80 13.37
CA ILE A 194 -12.98 2.40 13.82
C ILE A 194 -11.85 1.64 13.14
N ILE A 195 -10.92 1.13 13.93
CA ILE A 195 -9.67 0.52 13.47
C ILE A 195 -9.46 -0.87 14.09
N PRO A 196 -8.74 -1.78 13.41
CA PRO A 196 -8.50 -3.13 13.92
C PRO A 196 -7.68 -3.17 15.20
N GLU A 197 -6.78 -2.20 15.39
CA GLU A 197 -5.88 -2.11 16.55
C GLU A 197 -6.59 -1.72 17.86
N GLU A 198 -7.76 -1.08 17.74
CA GLU A 198 -8.61 -0.72 18.87
C GLU A 198 -10.07 -1.03 18.54
N MET A 199 -10.57 -2.15 19.07
CA MET A 199 -11.98 -2.52 18.93
C MET A 199 -12.85 -1.50 19.66
N THR A 200 -13.57 -0.68 18.90
CA THR A 200 -14.53 0.28 19.47
C THR A 200 -15.83 -0.45 19.73
N GLU A 201 -16.28 -0.51 20.98
CA GLU A 201 -17.60 -0.98 21.30
C GLU A 201 -18.66 0.03 20.85
N VAL A 202 -19.85 -0.46 20.50
CA VAL A 202 -20.93 0.42 20.00
C VAL A 202 -21.33 1.47 21.03
N ASP A 203 -21.23 1.16 22.31
CA ASP A 203 -21.49 2.12 23.39
C ASP A 203 -20.52 3.29 23.39
N GLN A 204 -19.24 3.06 23.08
CA GLN A 204 -18.25 4.13 22.91
C GLN A 204 -18.57 4.96 21.65
N LEU A 205 -18.99 4.31 20.57
CA LEU A 205 -19.45 4.98 19.37
C LEU A 205 -20.66 5.89 19.62
N ALA A 206 -21.63 5.40 20.41
CA ALA A 206 -22.78 6.17 20.86
C ALA A 206 -22.39 7.38 21.73
N GLN A 207 -21.34 7.26 22.55
CA GLN A 207 -20.81 8.40 23.32
C GLN A 207 -20.19 9.45 22.42
N PHE A 208 -19.39 9.05 21.40
CA PHE A 208 -18.83 9.97 20.40
C PHE A 208 -19.92 10.67 19.60
N MET A 209 -20.90 9.92 19.11
CA MET A 209 -22.05 10.48 18.39
C MET A 209 -22.89 11.40 19.30
N GLY A 210 -23.14 11.00 20.53
CA GLY A 210 -23.90 11.79 21.51
C GLY A 210 -23.20 13.10 21.89
N ARG A 211 -21.86 13.16 21.91
CA ARG A 211 -21.12 14.42 22.12
C ARG A 211 -21.29 15.37 20.95
N GLY A 212 -21.16 14.87 19.71
CA GLY A 212 -21.33 15.66 18.48
C GLY A 212 -22.78 16.17 18.32
N ILE A 213 -23.77 15.31 18.53
CA ILE A 213 -25.19 15.61 18.35
C ILE A 213 -25.72 16.54 19.44
N ARG A 214 -25.30 16.39 20.70
CA ARG A 214 -25.68 17.27 21.81
C ARG A 214 -25.20 18.72 21.64
N LYS A 215 -24.21 18.97 20.77
CA LYS A 215 -23.65 20.29 20.47
C LYS A 215 -24.21 20.92 19.17
N SER A 216 -25.41 20.57 18.74
CA SER A 216 -26.03 21.06 17.50
C SER A 216 -25.39 20.57 16.19
N LYS A 217 -24.42 19.68 16.22
CA LYS A 217 -23.98 18.98 15.00
C LYS A 217 -25.02 17.94 14.61
N LYS A 218 -25.64 18.16 13.46
CA LYS A 218 -26.72 17.32 12.94
C LYS A 218 -26.23 16.23 11.97
N SER A 219 -24.97 16.28 11.58
CA SER A 219 -24.31 15.28 10.71
C SER A 219 -23.06 14.73 11.37
N CYS A 220 -22.76 13.45 11.10
CA CYS A 220 -21.60 12.75 11.64
C CYS A 220 -20.98 11.87 10.57
N ILE A 221 -19.66 11.85 10.49
CA ILE A 221 -18.89 10.92 9.63
C ILE A 221 -18.01 10.06 10.53
N VAL A 222 -18.14 8.75 10.36
CA VAL A 222 -17.32 7.74 11.04
C VAL A 222 -16.54 7.00 9.95
N ILE A 223 -15.23 7.05 10.03
CA ILE A 223 -14.35 6.27 9.14
C ILE A 223 -14.16 4.88 9.72
N VAL A 224 -14.33 3.85 8.90
CA VAL A 224 -14.24 2.44 9.32
C VAL A 224 -13.20 1.73 8.46
N SER A 225 -12.21 1.09 9.08
CA SER A 225 -11.31 0.19 8.36
C SER A 225 -12.06 -1.05 7.88
N GLU A 226 -11.80 -1.49 6.64
CA GLU A 226 -12.37 -2.74 6.13
C GLU A 226 -11.99 -3.91 7.06
N SER A 227 -12.96 -4.77 7.32
CA SER A 227 -12.72 -5.97 8.13
C SER A 227 -13.65 -7.10 7.66
N PRO A 228 -13.14 -8.33 7.58
CA PRO A 228 -14.00 -9.47 7.28
C PRO A 228 -15.09 -9.74 8.32
N LYS A 229 -14.91 -9.22 9.55
CA LYS A 229 -15.82 -9.48 10.69
C LYS A 229 -16.73 -8.29 11.00
N CYS A 230 -16.20 -7.07 10.94
CA CYS A 230 -16.84 -5.87 11.48
C CYS A 230 -16.56 -4.67 10.57
N GLY A 231 -17.11 -4.66 9.34
CA GLY A 231 -17.03 -3.50 8.43
C GLY A 231 -18.11 -2.45 8.73
N ALA A 232 -18.17 -1.41 7.91
CA ALA A 232 -19.11 -0.29 8.09
C ALA A 232 -20.57 -0.72 8.15
N LEU A 233 -20.97 -1.75 7.41
CA LEU A 233 -22.34 -2.29 7.46
C LEU A 233 -22.68 -2.84 8.84
N TYR A 234 -21.77 -3.57 9.47
CA TYR A 234 -21.97 -4.13 10.81
C TYR A 234 -22.26 -3.03 11.85
N TYR A 235 -21.43 -1.99 11.87
CA TYR A 235 -21.61 -0.89 12.82
C TYR A 235 -22.87 -0.08 12.53
N ALA A 236 -23.16 0.17 11.25
CA ALA A 236 -24.36 0.89 10.84
C ALA A 236 -25.65 0.17 11.25
N GLU A 237 -25.72 -1.16 11.09
CA GLU A 237 -26.88 -1.96 11.51
C GLU A 237 -27.07 -1.94 13.02
N ARG A 238 -25.99 -2.04 13.79
CA ARG A 238 -26.07 -1.96 15.25
C ARG A 238 -26.54 -0.59 15.72
N VAL A 239 -25.98 0.50 15.15
CA VAL A 239 -26.42 1.86 15.49
C VAL A 239 -27.88 2.08 15.15
N LYS A 240 -28.36 1.64 13.99
CA LYS A 240 -29.79 1.71 13.63
C LYS A 240 -30.71 0.98 14.60
N LYS A 241 -30.25 -0.16 15.14
CA LYS A 241 -31.02 -0.95 16.09
C LYS A 241 -31.06 -0.32 17.48
N GLU A 242 -29.94 0.21 17.94
CA GLU A 242 -29.80 0.78 19.27
C GLU A 242 -30.29 2.22 19.36
N PHE A 243 -30.21 2.97 18.23
CA PHE A 243 -30.56 4.38 18.12
C PHE A 243 -31.41 4.64 16.85
N PRO A 244 -32.68 4.20 16.83
CA PRO A 244 -33.54 4.25 15.64
C PRO A 244 -33.89 5.68 15.19
N GLU A 245 -33.64 6.70 16.02
CA GLU A 245 -33.83 8.10 15.71
C GLU A 245 -32.83 8.65 14.69
N PHE A 246 -31.70 7.96 14.43
CA PHE A 246 -30.68 8.43 13.49
C PHE A 246 -30.88 7.89 12.09
N ASP A 247 -30.80 8.76 11.09
CA ASP A 247 -30.71 8.36 9.68
C ASP A 247 -29.27 7.95 9.33
N VAL A 248 -28.98 6.66 9.46
CA VAL A 248 -27.65 6.09 9.24
C VAL A 248 -27.48 5.60 7.81
N ARG A 249 -26.39 5.98 7.18
CA ARG A 249 -25.99 5.60 5.82
C ARG A 249 -24.59 4.95 5.82
N VAL A 250 -24.30 4.17 4.79
CA VAL A 250 -23.01 3.53 4.59
C VAL A 250 -22.48 3.86 3.20
N SER A 251 -21.21 4.16 3.11
CA SER A 251 -20.47 4.29 1.87
C SER A 251 -19.20 3.44 1.94
N ILE A 252 -19.07 2.48 1.03
CA ILE A 252 -17.88 1.62 0.92
C ILE A 252 -17.05 2.11 -0.25
N LEU A 253 -15.88 2.69 0.00
CA LEU A 253 -15.04 3.27 -1.05
C LEU A 253 -14.35 2.21 -1.90
N GLY A 254 -13.99 1.07 -1.30
CA GLY A 254 -13.48 -0.10 -2.00
C GLY A 254 -12.30 0.24 -2.93
N HIS A 255 -12.32 -0.34 -4.13
CA HIS A 255 -11.21 -0.27 -5.08
C HIS A 255 -10.96 1.11 -5.72
N LEU A 256 -11.82 2.11 -5.52
CA LEU A 256 -11.52 3.50 -5.90
C LEU A 256 -10.18 3.96 -5.31
N GLN A 257 -9.85 3.46 -4.12
CA GLN A 257 -8.65 3.79 -3.36
C GLN A 257 -7.34 3.27 -4.01
N ARG A 258 -7.42 2.31 -4.93
CA ARG A 258 -6.25 1.75 -5.62
C ARG A 258 -5.92 2.45 -6.93
N GLY A 259 -6.84 3.26 -7.44
CA GLY A 259 -6.73 3.92 -8.74
C GLY A 259 -6.19 5.34 -8.66
N GLY A 260 -6.15 5.97 -9.81
CA GLY A 260 -5.80 7.38 -9.96
C GLY A 260 -4.34 7.66 -10.30
N SER A 261 -4.10 8.89 -10.68
CA SER A 261 -2.75 9.40 -10.96
C SER A 261 -2.00 9.60 -9.63
N PRO A 262 -0.78 9.07 -9.47
CA PRO A 262 -0.06 9.19 -8.21
C PRO A 262 0.21 10.65 -7.85
N SER A 263 0.09 10.98 -6.57
CA SER A 263 0.40 12.28 -6.00
C SER A 263 1.87 12.65 -6.19
N ALA A 264 2.21 13.91 -5.99
CA ALA A 264 3.60 14.36 -6.03
C ALA A 264 4.46 13.59 -5.00
N HIS A 265 3.92 13.35 -3.80
CA HIS A 265 4.60 12.60 -2.76
C HIS A 265 4.93 11.17 -3.22
N ASP A 266 3.95 10.44 -3.73
CA ASP A 266 4.15 9.05 -4.19
C ASP A 266 5.10 8.96 -5.39
N ARG A 267 5.06 9.92 -6.32
CA ARG A 267 6.03 9.97 -7.43
C ARG A 267 7.45 10.19 -6.95
N ILE A 268 7.66 11.09 -5.97
CA ILE A 268 8.98 11.37 -5.40
C ILE A 268 9.47 10.17 -4.59
N LEU A 269 8.62 9.59 -3.74
CA LEU A 269 8.93 8.40 -2.95
C LEU A 269 9.33 7.22 -3.86
N ALA A 270 8.52 6.93 -4.88
CA ALA A 270 8.79 5.88 -5.85
C ALA A 270 10.08 6.13 -6.64
N SER A 271 10.38 7.38 -6.98
CA SER A 271 11.62 7.74 -7.67
C SER A 271 12.85 7.55 -6.78
N ARG A 272 12.77 8.00 -5.52
CA ARG A 272 13.86 7.87 -4.55
C ARG A 272 14.16 6.41 -4.22
N THR A 273 13.13 5.63 -3.91
CA THR A 273 13.28 4.20 -3.59
C THR A 273 13.74 3.39 -4.80
N GLY A 274 13.24 3.73 -6.01
CA GLY A 274 13.70 3.10 -7.25
C GLY A 274 15.17 3.34 -7.57
N VAL A 275 15.67 4.57 -7.39
CA VAL A 275 17.11 4.87 -7.48
C VAL A 275 17.87 4.15 -6.37
N GLY A 276 17.37 4.20 -5.13
CA GLY A 276 17.94 3.48 -3.99
C GLY A 276 18.08 1.99 -4.21
N ALA A 277 17.15 1.35 -4.97
CA ALA A 277 17.28 -0.07 -5.32
C ALA A 277 18.50 -0.36 -6.19
N ILE A 278 18.81 0.50 -7.15
CA ILE A 278 20.00 0.37 -7.99
C ILE A 278 21.27 0.61 -7.17
N GLU A 279 21.26 1.61 -6.29
CA GLU A 279 22.38 1.84 -5.37
C GLU A 279 22.61 0.66 -4.42
N ALA A 280 21.53 0.07 -3.87
CA ALA A 280 21.62 -1.14 -3.06
C ALA A 280 22.32 -2.29 -3.82
N ILE A 281 21.91 -2.53 -5.07
CA ILE A 281 22.54 -3.56 -5.93
C ILE A 281 24.03 -3.26 -6.17
N LYS A 282 24.39 -2.00 -6.46
CA LYS A 282 25.79 -1.59 -6.65
C LYS A 282 26.65 -1.80 -5.40
N GLN A 283 26.06 -1.59 -4.23
CA GLN A 283 26.71 -1.79 -2.93
C GLN A 283 26.75 -3.27 -2.51
N GLY A 284 26.20 -4.19 -3.31
CA GLY A 284 26.14 -5.62 -3.00
C GLY A 284 25.09 -5.98 -1.92
N GLN A 285 24.16 -5.07 -1.64
CA GLN A 285 23.03 -5.36 -0.73
C GLN A 285 22.14 -6.45 -1.33
N ARG A 286 21.61 -7.30 -0.46
CA ARG A 286 20.75 -8.44 -0.83
C ARG A 286 19.63 -8.60 0.19
N ASN A 287 18.46 -9.00 -0.29
CA ASN A 287 17.31 -9.33 0.56
C ASN A 287 16.92 -8.19 1.51
N VAL A 288 16.90 -6.97 0.97
CA VAL A 288 16.52 -5.75 1.68
C VAL A 288 15.36 -5.03 0.99
N MET A 289 14.53 -4.38 1.78
CA MET A 289 13.56 -3.38 1.32
C MET A 289 14.23 -2.00 1.32
N VAL A 290 14.03 -1.24 0.27
CA VAL A 290 14.44 0.17 0.21
C VAL A 290 13.28 1.03 0.68
N GLY A 291 13.38 1.55 1.89
CA GLY A 291 12.42 2.47 2.48
C GLY A 291 12.95 3.91 2.55
N VAL A 292 12.09 4.79 3.05
CA VAL A 292 12.47 6.16 3.44
C VAL A 292 12.06 6.36 4.91
N ARG A 293 13.01 6.74 5.76
CA ARG A 293 12.81 7.03 7.18
C ARG A 293 13.48 8.36 7.53
N ASN A 294 12.74 9.24 8.18
CA ASN A 294 13.23 10.59 8.52
C ASN A 294 13.83 11.32 7.29
N ASN A 295 13.16 11.21 6.15
CA ASN A 295 13.60 11.76 4.87
C ASN A 295 14.91 11.19 4.30
N GLU A 296 15.43 10.10 4.82
CA GLU A 296 16.62 9.40 4.32
C GLU A 296 16.25 8.03 3.72
N VAL A 297 16.96 7.63 2.66
CA VAL A 297 16.80 6.28 2.08
C VAL A 297 17.50 5.29 3.00
N VAL A 298 16.77 4.25 3.39
CA VAL A 298 17.27 3.18 4.27
C VAL A 298 17.10 1.81 3.62
N TYR A 299 17.99 0.89 3.99
CA TYR A 299 17.96 -0.51 3.56
C TYR A 299 17.57 -1.38 4.76
N VAL A 300 16.37 -1.94 4.71
CA VAL A 300 15.79 -2.73 5.81
C VAL A 300 15.80 -4.21 5.42
N PRO A 301 16.43 -5.10 6.16
CA PRO A 301 16.41 -6.53 5.86
C PRO A 301 14.97 -7.07 5.74
N PHE A 302 14.71 -7.94 4.76
CA PHE A 302 13.37 -8.56 4.62
C PHE A 302 12.93 -9.31 5.88
N SER A 303 13.88 -9.90 6.63
CA SER A 303 13.59 -10.55 7.90
C SER A 303 13.06 -9.60 8.96
N GLU A 304 13.35 -8.33 8.86
CA GLU A 304 12.89 -7.29 9.77
C GLU A 304 11.57 -6.67 9.29
N CYS A 305 11.52 -6.19 8.04
CA CYS A 305 10.34 -5.48 7.53
C CYS A 305 9.08 -6.36 7.39
N ILE A 306 9.24 -7.71 7.30
CA ILE A 306 8.13 -8.64 7.16
C ILE A 306 7.63 -9.17 8.51
N ARG A 307 8.53 -9.27 9.52
CA ARG A 307 8.20 -9.89 10.81
C ARG A 307 7.83 -8.91 11.89
N THR A 308 8.17 -7.65 11.70
CA THR A 308 7.91 -6.61 12.68
C THR A 308 6.70 -5.81 12.24
N ASP A 309 5.69 -5.73 13.09
CA ASP A 309 4.55 -4.87 12.83
C ASP A 309 4.99 -3.40 12.86
N LYS A 310 4.53 -2.63 11.89
CA LYS A 310 4.75 -1.19 11.90
C LYS A 310 4.03 -0.59 13.11
N PRO A 311 4.74 0.15 13.98
CA PRO A 311 4.13 0.68 15.20
C PRO A 311 2.99 1.65 14.87
N PHE A 312 1.82 1.36 15.43
CA PHE A 312 0.65 2.22 15.31
C PHE A 312 0.79 3.43 16.22
N ASN A 313 0.53 4.62 15.71
CA ASN A 313 0.67 5.85 16.49
C ASN A 313 -0.60 6.16 17.31
N LYS A 314 -0.66 5.63 18.54
CA LYS A 314 -1.79 5.88 19.46
C LYS A 314 -2.01 7.35 19.84
N LYS A 315 -0.97 8.20 19.70
CA LYS A 315 -1.13 9.63 19.99
C LYS A 315 -2.06 10.32 18.98
N LEU A 316 -2.16 9.79 17.75
CA LEU A 316 -3.08 10.31 16.75
C LEU A 316 -4.55 10.03 17.07
N ILE A 317 -4.86 8.96 17.83
CA ILE A 317 -6.22 8.73 18.33
C ILE A 317 -6.62 9.87 19.26
N LYS A 318 -5.72 10.26 20.16
CA LYS A 318 -5.97 11.40 21.06
C LYS A 318 -6.18 12.69 20.27
N VAL A 319 -5.43 12.91 19.19
CA VAL A 319 -5.64 14.07 18.30
C VAL A 319 -7.06 14.03 17.70
N LEU A 320 -7.49 12.87 17.19
CA LEU A 320 -8.85 12.70 16.65
C LEU A 320 -9.91 13.02 17.73
N ASP A 321 -9.76 12.46 18.94
CA ASP A 321 -10.69 12.70 20.05
C ASP A 321 -10.77 14.18 20.47
N GLU A 322 -9.63 14.87 20.51
CA GLU A 322 -9.58 16.31 20.85
C GLU A 322 -10.22 17.18 19.75
N LEU A 323 -10.15 16.76 18.47
CA LEU A 323 -10.70 17.53 17.36
C LEU A 323 -12.17 17.20 17.03
N SER A 324 -12.71 16.10 17.56
CA SER A 324 -14.07 15.64 17.29
C SER A 324 -15.16 16.28 18.16
N ILE A 325 -14.83 17.33 18.94
CA ILE A 325 -15.74 18.05 19.84
C ILE A 325 -16.60 19.09 19.12
#